data_58e454e095c5eae44e11c9dcc199acb2
#
_entry.id   58e454e095c5eae44e11c9dcc199acb2
#
_cell.length_a   1.000
_cell.length_b   1.000
_cell.length_c   1.000
_cell.angle_alpha   90.00
_cell.angle_beta   90.00
_cell.angle_gamma   90.00
#
_symmetry.space_group_name_H-M   'P 1'
#
loop_
_entity.id
_entity.type
_entity.pdbx_description
1 polymer ?
#
loop_
_entity_poly.entity_id
_entity_poly.type
_entity_poly.pdbx_seq_one_letter_code
_entity_poly.pdbx_strand_id
1 'polypeptide(L)'
;MYRKSVSLLLVLACLALAGCGKKDDEVNSFMTELDNFTNELVKKVEAGSTPSAGVDDAQKYLDSNKSGLQSKFNSIKKIGENQVSEETKKKMKDSFYQNGVKVGQLTAKYGSDPEAKPKLQKLTQDYLALFQ
;
A
#
# COMPACT_ATOMS: atom_id res chain seq x y z
N MET A 1 23.12 45.76 -25.21
CA MET A 1 21.76 45.28 -24.92
C MET A 1 21.57 43.76 -25.16
N TYR A 2 22.62 42.95 -25.15
CA TYR A 2 22.52 41.50 -25.47
C TYR A 2 22.86 40.55 -24.32
N ARG A 3 22.89 41.05 -23.07
CA ARG A 3 23.31 40.21 -21.91
C ARG A 3 22.18 39.66 -21.03
N LYS A 4 20.90 39.96 -21.32
CA LYS A 4 19.78 39.54 -20.47
C LYS A 4 18.97 38.35 -21.00
N SER A 5 19.23 37.90 -22.24
CA SER A 5 18.42 36.82 -22.84
C SER A 5 19.01 35.42 -22.66
N VAL A 6 20.28 35.28 -22.25
CA VAL A 6 20.93 33.97 -22.09
C VAL A 6 20.57 33.33 -20.73
N SER A 7 20.31 34.14 -19.71
CA SER A 7 19.98 33.62 -18.37
C SER A 7 18.58 33.04 -18.27
N LEU A 8 17.64 33.46 -19.12
CA LEU A 8 16.26 32.96 -19.10
C LEU A 8 16.12 31.60 -19.76
N LEU A 9 16.92 31.30 -20.75
CA LEU A 9 16.93 29.98 -21.44
C LEU A 9 17.54 28.88 -20.60
N LEU A 10 18.50 29.20 -19.74
CA LEU A 10 19.17 28.23 -18.86
C LEU A 10 18.23 27.80 -17.70
N VAL A 11 17.36 28.69 -17.24
CA VAL A 11 16.37 28.39 -16.17
C VAL A 11 15.25 27.50 -16.70
N LEU A 12 14.85 27.64 -17.97
CA LEU A 12 13.82 26.78 -18.57
C LEU A 12 14.34 25.35 -18.82
N ALA A 13 15.63 25.18 -19.11
CA ALA A 13 16.24 23.86 -19.33
C ALA A 13 16.34 23.04 -18.03
N CYS A 14 16.50 23.69 -16.88
CA CYS A 14 16.51 23.00 -15.57
C CYS A 14 15.12 22.53 -15.13
N LEU A 15 14.05 23.17 -15.58
CA LEU A 15 12.67 22.75 -15.24
C LEU A 15 12.20 21.51 -16.04
N ALA A 16 12.79 21.26 -17.21
CA ALA A 16 12.46 20.08 -18.02
C ALA A 16 13.10 18.78 -17.50
N LEU A 17 14.17 18.86 -16.70
CA LEU A 17 14.83 17.69 -16.10
C LEU A 17 14.25 17.29 -14.75
N ALA A 18 13.39 18.10 -14.15
CA ALA A 18 12.73 17.80 -12.88
C ALA A 18 11.50 16.91 -13.01
N GLY A 19 11.13 16.47 -14.23
CA GLY A 19 9.93 15.65 -14.50
C GLY A 19 10.14 14.14 -14.49
N CYS A 20 11.37 13.65 -14.60
CA CYS A 20 11.70 12.22 -14.62
C CYS A 20 12.14 11.75 -13.23
N GLY A 21 11.25 11.17 -12.42
CA GLY A 21 11.59 10.55 -11.14
C GLY A 21 10.65 10.84 -9.99
N LYS A 22 9.66 11.72 -10.17
CA LYS A 22 8.77 12.16 -9.08
C LYS A 22 7.69 11.15 -8.68
N LYS A 23 7.53 10.05 -9.40
CA LYS A 23 6.50 9.04 -9.10
C LYS A 23 6.98 7.99 -8.10
N ASP A 24 8.27 7.86 -7.90
CA ASP A 24 8.84 7.02 -6.84
C ASP A 24 8.33 7.43 -5.45
N ASP A 25 8.22 8.73 -5.17
CA ASP A 25 7.74 9.23 -3.88
C ASP A 25 6.26 8.88 -3.65
N GLU A 26 5.43 8.95 -4.68
CA GLU A 26 4.02 8.55 -4.59
C GLU A 26 3.88 7.05 -4.29
N VAL A 27 4.66 6.22 -4.97
CA VAL A 27 4.69 4.76 -4.76
C VAL A 27 5.24 4.42 -3.38
N ASN A 28 6.33 5.05 -2.95
CA ASN A 28 6.91 4.85 -1.63
C ASN A 28 5.94 5.27 -0.50
N SER A 29 5.23 6.38 -0.68
CA SER A 29 4.19 6.84 0.27
C SER A 29 3.05 5.82 0.38
N PHE A 30 2.58 5.28 -0.74
CA PHE A 30 1.55 4.23 -0.75
C PHE A 30 2.03 2.96 -0.04
N MET A 31 3.28 2.52 -0.28
CA MET A 31 3.85 1.34 0.40
C MET A 31 3.90 1.53 1.92
N THR A 32 4.32 2.70 2.38
CA THR A 32 4.32 3.03 3.81
C THR A 32 2.91 2.98 4.40
N GLU A 33 1.93 3.49 3.69
CA GLU A 33 0.53 3.43 4.13
C GLU A 33 -0.01 2.00 4.15
N LEU A 34 0.32 1.19 3.15
CA LEU A 34 -0.05 -0.22 3.10
C LEU A 34 0.58 -1.01 4.26
N ASP A 35 1.86 -0.77 4.54
CA ASP A 35 2.55 -1.41 5.66
C ASP A 35 1.91 -1.05 7.00
N ASN A 36 1.61 0.22 7.22
CA ASN A 36 0.94 0.70 8.43
C ASN A 36 -0.47 0.12 8.57
N PHE A 37 -1.24 0.11 7.47
CA PHE A 37 -2.58 -0.48 7.44
C PHE A 37 -2.55 -1.96 7.79
N THR A 38 -1.65 -2.73 7.18
CA THR A 38 -1.54 -4.16 7.42
C THR A 38 -1.09 -4.47 8.84
N ASN A 39 -0.11 -3.72 9.35
CA ASN A 39 0.35 -3.88 10.72
C ASN A 39 -0.76 -3.58 11.75
N GLU A 40 -1.56 -2.55 11.52
CA GLU A 40 -2.68 -2.20 12.40
C GLU A 40 -3.81 -3.24 12.32
N LEU A 41 -4.07 -3.79 11.13
CA LEU A 41 -5.03 -4.87 10.93
C LEU A 41 -4.62 -6.14 11.71
N VAL A 42 -3.36 -6.55 11.60
CA VAL A 42 -2.80 -7.69 12.35
C VAL A 42 -2.90 -7.45 13.85
N LYS A 43 -2.52 -6.27 14.31
CA LYS A 43 -2.58 -5.88 15.72
C LYS A 43 -4.01 -5.96 16.27
N LYS A 44 -5.03 -5.58 15.51
CA LYS A 44 -6.43 -5.70 15.95
C LYS A 44 -6.86 -7.15 16.15
N VAL A 45 -6.45 -8.05 15.25
CA VAL A 45 -6.71 -9.49 15.43
C VAL A 45 -6.04 -9.99 16.71
N GLU A 46 -4.79 -9.63 16.95
CA GLU A 46 -4.00 -10.10 18.09
C GLU A 46 -4.45 -9.50 19.45
N ALA A 47 -5.02 -8.30 19.44
CA ALA A 47 -5.49 -7.60 20.63
C ALA A 47 -6.92 -7.98 21.05
N GLY A 48 -7.64 -8.76 20.26
CA GLY A 48 -9.00 -9.20 20.60
C GLY A 48 -9.05 -10.06 21.85
N SER A 49 -10.13 -9.96 22.63
CA SER A 49 -10.35 -10.81 23.82
C SER A 49 -10.46 -12.29 23.45
N THR A 50 -10.93 -12.59 22.25
CA THR A 50 -10.88 -13.90 21.60
C THR A 50 -10.38 -13.73 20.16
N PRO A 51 -9.88 -14.79 19.50
CA PRO A 51 -9.49 -14.71 18.09
C PRO A 51 -10.65 -14.21 17.20
N SER A 52 -11.84 -14.71 17.43
CA SER A 52 -13.06 -14.30 16.70
C SER A 52 -13.37 -12.81 16.86
N ALA A 53 -13.32 -12.28 18.10
CA ALA A 53 -13.55 -10.85 18.37
C ALA A 53 -12.47 -9.97 17.73
N GLY A 54 -11.20 -10.38 17.78
CA GLY A 54 -10.12 -9.67 17.12
C GLY A 54 -10.27 -9.59 15.60
N VAL A 55 -10.72 -10.68 14.97
CA VAL A 55 -11.00 -10.69 13.53
C VAL A 55 -12.17 -9.76 13.19
N ASP A 56 -13.22 -9.70 14.01
CA ASP A 56 -14.33 -8.77 13.81
C ASP A 56 -13.86 -7.30 13.86
N ASP A 57 -12.98 -6.96 14.79
CA ASP A 57 -12.41 -5.61 14.90
C ASP A 57 -11.51 -5.28 13.71
N ALA A 58 -10.71 -6.24 13.24
CA ALA A 58 -9.90 -6.10 12.04
C ALA A 58 -10.76 -5.93 10.79
N GLN A 59 -11.87 -6.66 10.66
CA GLN A 59 -12.80 -6.54 9.54
C GLN A 59 -13.44 -5.14 9.50
N LYS A 60 -13.88 -4.62 10.64
CA LYS A 60 -14.42 -3.24 10.72
C LYS A 60 -13.37 -2.21 10.31
N TYR A 61 -12.13 -2.40 10.72
CA TYR A 61 -11.02 -1.51 10.35
C TYR A 61 -10.75 -1.57 8.84
N LEU A 62 -10.72 -2.76 8.24
CA LEU A 62 -10.60 -2.94 6.80
C LEU A 62 -11.74 -2.24 6.06
N ASP A 63 -12.99 -2.50 6.45
CA ASP A 63 -14.18 -1.94 5.81
C ASP A 63 -14.19 -0.40 5.86
N SER A 64 -13.68 0.19 6.94
CA SER A 64 -13.59 1.64 7.10
C SER A 64 -12.51 2.28 6.23
N ASN A 65 -11.45 1.54 5.88
CA ASN A 65 -10.29 2.07 5.16
C ASN A 65 -10.21 1.62 3.70
N LYS A 66 -10.96 0.59 3.30
CA LYS A 66 -10.84 -0.03 1.97
C LYS A 66 -11.02 0.95 0.82
N SER A 67 -11.98 1.84 0.89
CA SER A 67 -12.26 2.82 -0.17
C SER A 67 -11.07 3.74 -0.42
N GLY A 68 -10.44 4.26 0.64
CA GLY A 68 -9.26 5.11 0.55
C GLY A 68 -8.05 4.37 -0.02
N LEU A 69 -7.78 3.15 0.45
CA LEU A 69 -6.68 2.31 -0.05
C LEU A 69 -6.87 1.92 -1.52
N GLN A 70 -8.07 1.50 -1.91
CA GLN A 70 -8.38 1.17 -3.30
C GLN A 70 -8.21 2.38 -4.24
N SER A 71 -8.66 3.56 -3.81
CA SER A 71 -8.48 4.79 -4.58
C SER A 71 -7.01 5.11 -4.81
N LYS A 72 -6.18 5.00 -3.77
CA LYS A 72 -4.73 5.22 -3.86
C LYS A 72 -4.05 4.15 -4.71
N PHE A 73 -4.40 2.89 -4.53
CA PHE A 73 -3.87 1.80 -5.36
C PHE A 73 -4.21 2.00 -6.83
N ASN A 74 -5.44 2.39 -7.16
CA ASN A 74 -5.84 2.70 -8.52
C ASN A 74 -5.07 3.89 -9.11
N SER A 75 -4.70 4.87 -8.30
CA SER A 75 -3.83 5.96 -8.72
C SER A 75 -2.41 5.47 -9.03
N ILE A 76 -1.86 4.58 -8.21
CA ILE A 76 -0.56 3.95 -8.43
C ILE A 76 -0.56 3.10 -9.71
N LYS A 77 -1.63 2.33 -9.97
CA LYS A 77 -1.76 1.53 -11.21
C LYS A 77 -1.74 2.36 -12.49
N LYS A 78 -2.13 3.63 -12.42
CA LYS A 78 -2.11 4.56 -13.57
C LYS A 78 -0.74 5.15 -13.85
N ILE A 79 0.22 5.00 -12.94
CA ILE A 79 1.59 5.48 -13.15
C ILE A 79 2.25 4.61 -14.23
N GLY A 80 2.80 5.26 -15.25
CA GLY A 80 3.50 4.56 -16.33
C GLY A 80 4.79 3.88 -15.80
N GLU A 81 5.10 2.71 -16.36
CA GLU A 81 6.29 1.94 -15.96
C GLU A 81 7.60 2.73 -16.03
N ASN A 82 7.70 3.65 -16.99
CA ASN A 82 8.88 4.51 -17.17
C ASN A 82 8.97 5.66 -16.15
N GLN A 83 7.93 5.87 -15.34
CA GLN A 83 7.87 6.93 -14.33
C GLN A 83 8.32 6.47 -12.95
N VAL A 84 8.61 5.19 -12.80
CA VAL A 84 9.02 4.55 -11.54
C VAL A 84 10.35 3.83 -11.76
N SER A 85 11.29 4.02 -10.83
CA SER A 85 12.58 3.32 -10.88
C SER A 85 12.43 1.81 -10.66
N GLU A 86 13.36 1.02 -11.20
CA GLU A 86 13.38 -0.43 -10.99
C GLU A 86 13.53 -0.80 -9.51
N GLU A 87 14.26 0.02 -8.75
CA GLU A 87 14.39 -0.16 -7.31
C GLU A 87 13.03 -0.03 -6.60
N THR A 88 12.26 1.02 -6.94
CA THR A 88 10.93 1.25 -6.35
C THR A 88 9.93 0.18 -6.77
N LYS A 89 9.97 -0.29 -8.02
CA LYS A 89 9.15 -1.42 -8.49
C LYS A 89 9.43 -2.69 -7.69
N LYS A 90 10.72 -2.99 -7.45
CA LYS A 90 11.13 -4.14 -6.63
C LYS A 90 10.62 -3.99 -5.20
N LYS A 91 10.82 -2.83 -4.57
CA LYS A 91 10.32 -2.54 -3.22
C LYS A 91 8.80 -2.71 -3.13
N MET A 92 8.06 -2.24 -4.14
CA MET A 92 6.60 -2.38 -4.19
C MET A 92 6.19 -3.86 -4.22
N LYS A 93 6.82 -4.66 -5.08
CA LYS A 93 6.57 -6.10 -5.15
C LYS A 93 6.87 -6.80 -3.81
N ASP A 94 7.99 -6.46 -3.19
CA ASP A 94 8.40 -7.02 -1.90
C ASP A 94 7.41 -6.60 -0.79
N SER A 95 6.96 -5.35 -0.77
CA SER A 95 5.97 -4.84 0.19
C SER A 95 4.64 -5.58 0.07
N PHE A 96 4.10 -5.75 -1.15
CA PHE A 96 2.87 -6.54 -1.36
C PHE A 96 3.03 -7.98 -0.87
N TYR A 97 4.15 -8.62 -1.19
CA TYR A 97 4.42 -9.97 -0.74
C TYR A 97 4.48 -10.07 0.79
N GLN A 98 5.27 -9.21 1.44
CA GLN A 98 5.43 -9.21 2.90
C GLN A 98 4.12 -8.92 3.63
N ASN A 99 3.33 -7.97 3.15
CA ASN A 99 2.02 -7.67 3.73
C ASN A 99 1.03 -8.84 3.54
N GLY A 100 1.04 -9.48 2.39
CA GLY A 100 0.26 -10.70 2.15
C GLY A 100 0.64 -11.84 3.10
N VAL A 101 1.94 -12.04 3.34
CA VAL A 101 2.46 -13.03 4.31
C VAL A 101 1.97 -12.73 5.72
N LYS A 102 2.01 -11.47 6.17
CA LYS A 102 1.51 -11.09 7.51
C LYS A 102 0.04 -11.46 7.70
N VAL A 103 -0.80 -11.17 6.71
CA VAL A 103 -2.23 -11.53 6.77
C VAL A 103 -2.42 -13.04 6.73
N GLY A 104 -1.67 -13.74 5.88
CA GLY A 104 -1.71 -15.22 5.78
C GLY A 104 -1.30 -15.92 7.09
N GLN A 105 -0.35 -15.36 7.83
CA GLN A 105 0.09 -15.88 9.12
C GLN A 105 -1.02 -15.86 10.19
N LEU A 106 -1.98 -14.95 10.09
CA LEU A 106 -3.16 -14.93 10.97
C LEU A 106 -3.97 -16.22 10.83
N THR A 107 -4.14 -16.72 9.61
CA THR A 107 -4.83 -18.00 9.36
C THR A 107 -4.03 -19.17 9.93
N ALA A 108 -2.71 -19.16 9.82
CA ALA A 108 -1.87 -20.20 10.42
C ALA A 108 -1.94 -20.17 11.96
N LYS A 109 -2.00 -18.99 12.56
CA LYS A 109 -2.01 -18.81 14.02
C LYS A 109 -3.38 -19.10 14.65
N TYR A 110 -4.47 -18.69 14.02
CA TYR A 110 -5.82 -18.72 14.59
C TYR A 110 -6.82 -19.58 13.81
N GLY A 111 -6.41 -20.19 12.70
CA GLY A 111 -7.29 -20.94 11.83
C GLY A 111 -7.80 -22.29 12.39
N SER A 112 -7.27 -22.71 13.55
CA SER A 112 -7.80 -23.85 14.30
C SER A 112 -9.02 -23.50 15.18
N ASP A 113 -9.22 -22.20 15.45
CA ASP A 113 -10.39 -21.72 16.17
C ASP A 113 -11.62 -21.78 15.24
N PRO A 114 -12.68 -22.56 15.60
CA PRO A 114 -13.81 -22.79 14.72
C PRO A 114 -14.66 -21.55 14.45
N GLU A 115 -14.67 -20.57 15.38
CA GLU A 115 -15.39 -19.30 15.21
C GLU A 115 -14.56 -18.28 14.40
N ALA A 116 -13.25 -18.25 14.61
CA ALA A 116 -12.37 -17.33 13.91
C ALA A 116 -12.09 -17.74 12.46
N LYS A 117 -12.04 -19.04 12.16
CA LYS A 117 -11.68 -19.59 10.85
C LYS A 117 -12.48 -18.99 9.68
N PRO A 118 -13.83 -19.02 9.67
CA PRO A 118 -14.59 -18.46 8.55
C PRO A 118 -14.43 -16.94 8.43
N LYS A 119 -14.27 -16.25 9.57
CA LYS A 119 -14.03 -14.80 9.60
C LYS A 119 -12.65 -14.44 9.05
N LEU A 120 -11.61 -15.21 9.37
CA LEU A 120 -10.26 -15.05 8.81
C LEU A 120 -10.23 -15.28 7.30
N GLN A 121 -10.97 -16.28 6.82
CA GLN A 121 -11.10 -16.51 5.38
C GLN A 121 -11.71 -15.29 4.68
N LYS A 122 -12.79 -14.73 5.24
CA LYS A 122 -13.42 -13.51 4.72
C LYS A 122 -12.47 -12.33 4.76
N LEU A 123 -11.81 -12.08 5.91
CA LEU A 123 -10.86 -10.98 6.09
C LEU A 123 -9.73 -11.06 5.06
N THR A 124 -9.16 -12.24 4.84
CA THR A 124 -8.10 -12.48 3.87
C THR A 124 -8.57 -12.22 2.44
N GLN A 125 -9.77 -12.71 2.07
CA GLN A 125 -10.35 -12.47 0.75
C GLN A 125 -10.61 -10.97 0.51
N ASP A 126 -11.20 -10.28 1.48
CA ASP A 126 -11.48 -8.86 1.38
C ASP A 126 -10.18 -8.02 1.31
N TYR A 127 -9.14 -8.44 2.05
CA TYR A 127 -7.82 -7.81 1.97
C TYR A 127 -7.19 -7.95 0.57
N LEU A 128 -7.19 -9.16 0.00
CA LEU A 128 -6.66 -9.41 -1.34
C LEU A 128 -7.46 -8.67 -2.43
N ALA A 129 -8.76 -8.53 -2.24
CA ALA A 129 -9.63 -7.80 -3.16
C ALA A 129 -9.34 -6.29 -3.23
N LEU A 130 -8.61 -5.73 -2.25
CA LEU A 130 -8.18 -4.32 -2.29
C LEU A 130 -7.26 -4.01 -3.48
N PHE A 131 -6.57 -5.02 -4.01
CA PHE A 131 -5.48 -4.88 -4.99
C PHE A 131 -5.78 -5.56 -6.34
N GLN A 132 -7.04 -5.75 -6.66
CA GLN A 132 -7.51 -6.34 -7.92
C GLN A 132 -7.97 -5.31 -8.96
#